data_3355cab9bbd3b8b75f604bed0dcdf0d3
#
_entry.id   3355cab9bbd3b8b75f604bed0dcdf0d3
#
_cell.length_a   1.000
_cell.length_b   1.000
_cell.length_c   1.000
_cell.angle_alpha   90.00
_cell.angle_beta   90.00
_cell.angle_gamma   90.00
#
_symmetry.space_group_name_H-M   'P 1'
#
loop_
_entity.id
_entity.type
_entity.pdbx_description
1 polymer ?
#
loop_
_entity_poly.entity_id
_entity_poly.type
_entity_poly.pdbx_seq_one_letter_code
_entity_poly.pdbx_strand_id
1 'polypeptide(L)'
;MKFRIALLPLCLLASAPTFADTRGFEVRDMVALDRVSSPTLSPDGSVVVFAKHVMDKDIVNASTGLWMRNLLTRDMVPPRQFTPEGWNVNSPAFSPDGKSLYFLSAKSGTQQLYSMPLQGGTPQQLTAFALDVGSYALSPDGTQLLFSSETFADCKADFGCTQKRLADRKASKSAGVVHDSLFVRHWDTWADGRRNRLFVANLPTGKNSAPVSAAVSLTHAIDGDAPSKPFGDASEYTW
;
A
#
# COMPACT_ATOMS: atom_id res chain seq x y z
N MET A 1 48.91 -69.00 29.10
CA MET A 1 48.10 -67.78 28.98
C MET A 1 48.36 -67.20 27.61
N LYS A 2 47.37 -67.27 26.66
CA LYS A 2 47.47 -66.72 25.31
C LYS A 2 46.63 -65.46 25.23
N PHE A 3 47.26 -64.27 25.17
CA PHE A 3 46.62 -62.97 24.95
C PHE A 3 46.21 -62.88 23.50
N ARG A 4 44.88 -62.71 23.25
CA ARG A 4 44.36 -62.36 21.95
C ARG A 4 44.16 -60.85 21.90
N ILE A 5 44.95 -60.16 21.11
CA ILE A 5 44.78 -58.75 20.78
C ILE A 5 43.67 -58.66 19.71
N ALA A 6 42.55 -58.08 20.06
CA ALA A 6 41.47 -57.74 19.10
C ALA A 6 41.78 -56.39 18.48
N LEU A 7 42.09 -56.34 17.18
CA LEU A 7 42.16 -55.13 16.41
C LEU A 7 40.71 -54.64 16.09
N LEU A 8 40.30 -53.50 16.66
CA LEU A 8 39.13 -52.79 16.22
C LEU A 8 39.46 -52.00 14.92
N PRO A 9 38.65 -52.12 13.85
CA PRO A 9 38.82 -51.27 12.70
C PRO A 9 38.30 -49.86 12.99
N LEU A 10 39.16 -48.86 12.94
CA LEU A 10 38.86 -47.45 13.04
C LEU A 10 38.25 -47.00 11.65
N CYS A 11 36.92 -46.96 11.57
CA CYS A 11 36.25 -46.40 10.42
C CYS A 11 36.42 -44.86 10.43
N LEU A 12 37.38 -44.37 9.64
CA LEU A 12 37.44 -42.93 9.29
C LEU A 12 36.23 -42.59 8.43
N LEU A 13 35.20 -41.96 9.02
CA LEU A 13 34.15 -41.27 8.28
C LEU A 13 34.77 -40.02 7.63
N ALA A 14 35.19 -40.14 6.37
CA ALA A 14 35.53 -39.01 5.53
C ALA A 14 34.24 -38.20 5.28
N SER A 15 34.00 -37.14 6.06
CA SER A 15 33.01 -36.12 5.74
C SER A 15 33.47 -35.38 4.49
N ALA A 16 32.95 -35.74 3.33
CA ALA A 16 33.14 -34.96 2.11
C ALA A 16 32.49 -33.58 2.34
N PRO A 17 33.20 -32.48 2.09
CA PRO A 17 32.57 -31.17 2.13
C PRO A 17 31.51 -31.13 1.03
N THR A 18 30.25 -31.02 1.41
CA THR A 18 29.16 -30.68 0.50
C THR A 18 29.37 -29.23 0.11
N PHE A 19 30.03 -29.00 -1.03
CA PHE A 19 29.99 -27.67 -1.66
C PHE A 19 28.54 -27.43 -2.05
N ALA A 20 27.88 -26.47 -1.36
CA ALA A 20 26.62 -25.95 -1.84
C ALA A 20 26.88 -25.43 -3.26
N ASP A 21 26.09 -25.90 -4.20
CA ASP A 21 26.17 -25.46 -5.61
C ASP A 21 25.81 -23.96 -5.63
N THR A 22 26.84 -23.11 -5.66
CA THR A 22 26.69 -21.65 -5.65
C THR A 22 26.41 -21.21 -7.09
N ARG A 23 25.14 -21.30 -7.50
CA ARG A 23 24.74 -20.66 -8.76
C ARG A 23 24.82 -19.15 -8.66
N GLY A 24 25.10 -18.49 -9.78
CA GLY A 24 25.07 -17.03 -9.87
C GLY A 24 23.66 -16.46 -9.62
N PHE A 25 23.60 -15.17 -9.28
CA PHE A 25 22.35 -14.43 -9.14
C PHE A 25 21.69 -14.23 -10.51
N GLU A 26 20.43 -14.62 -10.64
CA GLU A 26 19.66 -14.56 -11.88
C GLU A 26 18.55 -13.53 -11.81
N VAL A 27 18.00 -13.14 -12.96
CA VAL A 27 16.85 -12.20 -13.03
C VAL A 27 15.65 -12.70 -12.21
N ARG A 28 15.42 -14.01 -12.18
CA ARG A 28 14.36 -14.59 -11.36
C ARG A 28 14.54 -14.32 -9.87
N ASP A 29 15.77 -14.39 -9.39
CA ASP A 29 16.07 -14.10 -7.98
C ASP A 29 15.74 -12.65 -7.65
N MET A 30 16.11 -11.71 -8.54
CA MET A 30 15.81 -10.29 -8.39
C MET A 30 14.30 -10.01 -8.32
N VAL A 31 13.51 -10.67 -9.16
CA VAL A 31 12.06 -10.49 -9.20
C VAL A 31 11.40 -11.14 -7.98
N ALA A 32 11.94 -12.26 -7.50
CA ALA A 32 11.43 -13.00 -6.34
C ALA A 32 11.77 -12.33 -4.99
N LEU A 33 12.67 -11.33 -4.98
CA LEU A 33 13.01 -10.63 -3.73
C LEU A 33 11.79 -9.89 -3.16
N ASP A 34 11.52 -10.10 -1.87
CA ASP A 34 10.57 -9.28 -1.13
C ASP A 34 11.02 -7.82 -1.10
N ARG A 35 10.10 -6.89 -1.34
CA ARG A 35 10.38 -5.45 -1.31
C ARG A 35 9.66 -4.81 -0.14
N VAL A 36 10.41 -4.05 0.64
CA VAL A 36 9.89 -3.33 1.81
C VAL A 36 9.82 -1.85 1.50
N SER A 37 8.70 -1.21 1.85
CA SER A 37 8.45 0.22 1.62
C SER A 37 7.56 0.82 2.70
N SER A 38 7.42 2.14 2.69
CA SER A 38 6.49 2.91 3.53
C SER A 38 6.57 2.57 5.01
N PRO A 39 7.77 2.58 5.65
CA PRO A 39 7.86 2.35 7.09
C PRO A 39 7.21 3.51 7.84
N THR A 40 6.43 3.18 8.87
CA THR A 40 5.83 4.15 9.80
C THR A 40 6.00 3.65 11.23
N LEU A 41 6.21 4.58 12.17
CA LEU A 41 6.37 4.30 13.59
C LEU A 41 5.10 4.65 14.36
N SER A 42 4.78 3.85 15.38
CA SER A 42 3.76 4.24 16.34
C SER A 42 4.15 5.54 17.06
N PRO A 43 3.18 6.34 17.55
CA PRO A 43 3.47 7.61 18.24
C PRO A 43 4.42 7.48 19.42
N ASP A 44 4.43 6.34 20.10
CA ASP A 44 5.32 6.02 21.23
C ASP A 44 6.66 5.39 20.80
N GLY A 45 6.88 5.18 19.49
CA GLY A 45 8.08 4.58 18.93
C GLY A 45 8.25 3.08 19.21
N SER A 46 7.24 2.41 19.78
CA SER A 46 7.34 0.99 20.20
C SER A 46 7.12 -0.01 19.07
N VAL A 47 6.44 0.39 18.01
CA VAL A 47 6.06 -0.48 16.89
C VAL A 47 6.43 0.17 15.56
N VAL A 48 7.03 -0.61 14.66
CA VAL A 48 7.16 -0.25 13.25
C VAL A 48 6.19 -1.07 12.42
N VAL A 49 5.51 -0.41 11.49
CA VAL A 49 4.72 -1.03 10.43
C VAL A 49 5.32 -0.65 9.08
N PHE A 50 5.32 -1.57 8.14
CA PHE A 50 5.83 -1.34 6.78
C PHE A 50 5.05 -2.17 5.78
N ALA A 51 5.00 -1.72 4.54
CA ALA A 51 4.47 -2.49 3.43
C ALA A 51 5.52 -3.50 2.94
N LYS A 52 5.10 -4.75 2.73
CA LYS A 52 5.92 -5.80 2.14
C LYS A 52 5.24 -6.31 0.89
N HIS A 53 5.91 -6.14 -0.23
CA HIS A 53 5.51 -6.64 -1.54
C HIS A 53 6.16 -7.98 -1.78
N VAL A 54 5.37 -8.99 -2.09
CA VAL A 54 5.77 -10.39 -2.27
C VAL A 54 5.27 -10.89 -3.60
N MET A 55 6.13 -11.54 -4.36
CA MET A 55 5.74 -12.28 -5.56
C MET A 55 5.30 -13.70 -5.18
N ASP A 56 4.33 -14.26 -5.90
CA ASP A 56 4.00 -15.68 -5.78
C ASP A 56 5.15 -16.58 -6.29
N LYS A 57 5.03 -17.87 -6.04
CA LYS A 57 6.07 -18.85 -6.42
C LYS A 57 6.32 -18.92 -7.93
N ASP A 58 5.31 -18.60 -8.72
CA ASP A 58 5.37 -18.64 -10.19
C ASP A 58 5.84 -17.30 -10.77
N ILE A 59 6.02 -16.28 -9.92
CA ILE A 59 6.44 -14.91 -10.30
C ILE A 59 5.43 -14.27 -11.29
N VAL A 60 4.17 -14.61 -11.15
CA VAL A 60 3.08 -14.10 -12.00
C VAL A 60 2.26 -13.04 -11.26
N ASN A 61 1.95 -13.29 -9.98
CA ASN A 61 1.13 -12.38 -9.19
C ASN A 61 1.93 -11.80 -8.03
N ALA A 62 1.64 -10.55 -7.74
CA ALA A 62 2.21 -9.87 -6.59
C ALA A 62 1.11 -9.52 -5.58
N SER A 63 1.47 -9.53 -4.32
CA SER A 63 0.61 -9.03 -3.25
C SER A 63 1.38 -8.12 -2.31
N THR A 64 0.72 -7.10 -1.80
CA THR A 64 1.30 -6.19 -0.81
C THR A 64 0.49 -6.26 0.46
N GLY A 65 1.14 -6.64 1.55
CA GLY A 65 0.57 -6.67 2.90
C GLY A 65 1.30 -5.73 3.84
N LEU A 66 0.66 -5.30 4.93
CA LEU A 66 1.34 -4.62 6.02
C LEU A 66 1.88 -5.64 7.01
N TRP A 67 3.11 -5.41 7.40
CA TRP A 67 3.85 -6.20 8.38
C TRP A 67 4.22 -5.32 9.56
N MET A 68 4.24 -5.88 10.75
CA MET A 68 4.57 -5.15 11.96
C MET A 68 5.62 -5.85 12.79
N ARG A 69 6.41 -5.04 13.51
CA ARG A 69 7.41 -5.51 14.49
C ARG A 69 7.39 -4.63 15.73
N ASN A 70 7.42 -5.25 16.89
CA ASN A 70 7.66 -4.56 18.15
C ASN A 70 9.16 -4.29 18.28
N LEU A 71 9.53 -3.05 18.57
CA LEU A 71 10.92 -2.59 18.69
C LEU A 71 11.47 -2.67 20.13
N LEU A 72 10.59 -2.82 21.12
CA LEU A 72 10.98 -2.88 22.54
C LEU A 72 11.42 -4.28 22.97
N THR A 73 11.08 -5.32 22.20
CA THR A 73 11.53 -6.68 22.49
C THR A 73 12.99 -6.84 22.11
N ARG A 74 13.84 -7.24 23.08
CA ARG A 74 15.26 -7.51 22.83
C ARG A 74 15.48 -8.74 21.95
N ASP A 75 14.54 -9.66 21.95
CA ASP A 75 14.59 -10.87 21.14
C ASP A 75 14.34 -10.53 19.66
N MET A 76 15.06 -11.21 18.79
CA MET A 76 14.93 -11.09 17.33
C MET A 76 13.62 -11.73 16.84
N VAL A 77 12.47 -11.29 17.40
CA VAL A 77 11.17 -11.74 16.94
C VAL A 77 10.95 -11.22 15.51
N PRO A 78 10.74 -12.12 14.54
CA PRO A 78 10.53 -11.69 13.15
C PRO A 78 9.26 -10.84 13.02
N PRO A 79 9.20 -9.94 12.03
CA PRO A 79 7.98 -9.22 11.71
C PRO A 79 6.84 -10.20 11.42
N ARG A 80 5.63 -9.85 11.83
CA ARG A 80 4.42 -10.62 11.50
C ARG A 80 3.54 -9.86 10.54
N GLN A 81 2.83 -10.58 9.68
CA GLN A 81 1.81 -9.98 8.83
C GLN A 81 0.68 -9.40 9.70
N PHE A 82 0.28 -8.18 9.42
CA PHE A 82 -0.73 -7.45 10.15
C PHE A 82 -2.07 -7.45 9.42
N THR A 83 -2.10 -7.10 8.13
CA THR A 83 -3.31 -7.11 7.32
C THR A 83 -3.64 -8.49 6.78
N PRO A 84 -4.92 -8.81 6.52
CA PRO A 84 -5.29 -10.07 5.88
C PRO A 84 -4.62 -10.22 4.51
N GLU A 85 -4.35 -11.46 4.14
CA GLU A 85 -3.75 -11.80 2.85
C GLU A 85 -4.63 -11.37 1.67
N GLY A 86 -4.02 -10.95 0.55
CA GLY A 86 -4.72 -10.58 -0.68
C GLY A 86 -5.48 -9.24 -0.63
N TRP A 87 -5.19 -8.38 0.35
CA TRP A 87 -5.81 -7.07 0.46
C TRP A 87 -5.13 -5.99 -0.40
N ASN A 88 -3.88 -6.19 -0.80
CA ASN A 88 -3.09 -5.24 -1.58
C ASN A 88 -3.17 -3.82 -1.02
N VAL A 89 -2.48 -3.63 0.10
CA VAL A 89 -2.56 -2.42 0.93
C VAL A 89 -1.34 -1.53 0.75
N ASN A 90 -1.53 -0.23 0.94
CA ASN A 90 -0.46 0.76 0.89
C ASN A 90 -0.72 1.91 1.87
N SER A 91 0.23 2.86 1.97
CA SER A 91 0.12 4.10 2.73
C SER A 91 -0.30 3.90 4.19
N PRO A 92 0.43 3.09 5.00
CA PRO A 92 0.09 2.92 6.40
C PRO A 92 0.30 4.20 7.22
N ALA A 93 -0.62 4.51 8.12
CA ALA A 93 -0.50 5.57 9.11
C ALA A 93 -1.13 5.16 10.43
N PHE A 94 -0.48 5.48 11.55
CA PHE A 94 -1.07 5.26 12.87
C PHE A 94 -2.15 6.31 13.17
N SER A 95 -3.15 5.92 13.96
CA SER A 95 -4.03 6.88 14.61
C SER A 95 -3.23 7.75 15.58
N PRO A 96 -3.66 8.99 15.87
CA PRO A 96 -2.97 9.87 16.82
C PRO A 96 -2.78 9.25 18.21
N ASP A 97 -3.70 8.40 18.65
CA ASP A 97 -3.62 7.68 19.93
C ASP A 97 -2.83 6.35 19.86
N GLY A 98 -2.31 6.00 18.69
CA GLY A 98 -1.52 4.78 18.46
C GLY A 98 -2.28 3.46 18.56
N LYS A 99 -3.64 3.49 18.68
CA LYS A 99 -4.42 2.26 18.90
C LYS A 99 -4.89 1.59 17.62
N SER A 100 -4.88 2.30 16.52
CA SER A 100 -5.32 1.81 15.21
C SER A 100 -4.31 2.14 14.12
N LEU A 101 -4.33 1.35 13.07
CA LEU A 101 -3.61 1.60 11.84
C LEU A 101 -4.60 1.88 10.72
N TYR A 102 -4.35 2.93 9.96
CA TYR A 102 -5.06 3.31 8.75
C TYR A 102 -4.24 2.90 7.54
N PHE A 103 -4.91 2.56 6.44
CA PHE A 103 -4.25 2.19 5.19
C PHE A 103 -5.21 2.28 4.01
N LEU A 104 -4.67 2.36 2.81
CA LEU A 104 -5.44 2.33 1.57
C LEU A 104 -5.50 0.91 1.01
N SER A 105 -6.64 0.54 0.45
CA SER A 105 -6.84 -0.71 -0.28
C SER A 105 -7.95 -0.58 -1.32
N ALA A 106 -7.78 -1.26 -2.45
CA ALA A 106 -8.81 -1.40 -3.48
C ALA A 106 -9.73 -2.62 -3.26
N LYS A 107 -9.81 -3.16 -2.05
CA LYS A 107 -10.59 -4.38 -1.73
C LYS A 107 -12.08 -4.26 -2.05
N SER A 108 -12.64 -3.05 -2.00
CA SER A 108 -14.03 -2.75 -2.35
C SER A 108 -14.26 -2.37 -3.82
N GLY A 109 -13.24 -2.49 -4.69
CA GLY A 109 -13.32 -2.15 -6.12
C GLY A 109 -12.58 -0.86 -6.48
N THR A 110 -12.68 0.19 -5.65
CA THR A 110 -11.90 1.42 -5.72
C THR A 110 -10.98 1.53 -4.52
N GLN A 111 -9.88 2.28 -4.63
CA GLN A 111 -8.95 2.50 -3.52
C GLN A 111 -9.61 3.38 -2.46
N GLN A 112 -9.82 2.84 -1.28
CA GLN A 112 -10.51 3.48 -0.16
C GLN A 112 -9.68 3.42 1.11
N LEU A 113 -10.01 4.26 2.10
CA LEU A 113 -9.40 4.24 3.42
C LEU A 113 -10.05 3.17 4.29
N TYR A 114 -9.21 2.39 4.93
CA TYR A 114 -9.57 1.39 5.94
C TYR A 114 -8.83 1.66 7.24
N SER A 115 -9.37 1.17 8.34
CA SER A 115 -8.67 1.11 9.63
C SER A 115 -8.76 -0.28 10.24
N MET A 116 -7.77 -0.62 11.08
CA MET A 116 -7.75 -1.86 11.84
C MET A 116 -7.12 -1.61 13.21
N PRO A 117 -7.69 -2.13 14.32
CA PRO A 117 -7.07 -2.03 15.64
C PRO A 117 -5.67 -2.65 15.64
N LEU A 118 -4.72 -2.05 16.38
CA LEU A 118 -3.33 -2.52 16.43
C LEU A 118 -3.21 -3.93 17.03
N GLN A 119 -4.16 -4.34 17.85
CA GLN A 119 -4.26 -5.70 18.40
C GLN A 119 -4.69 -6.73 17.36
N GLY A 120 -5.10 -6.30 16.17
CA GLY A 120 -5.63 -7.14 15.10
C GLY A 120 -7.16 -7.10 15.01
N GLY A 121 -7.70 -7.88 14.10
CA GLY A 121 -9.14 -7.94 13.84
C GLY A 121 -9.48 -7.82 12.35
N THR A 122 -10.73 -7.52 12.05
CA THR A 122 -11.19 -7.29 10.68
C THR A 122 -11.03 -5.82 10.33
N PRO A 123 -10.42 -5.48 9.18
CA PRO A 123 -10.36 -4.10 8.70
C PRO A 123 -11.77 -3.52 8.51
N GLN A 124 -11.96 -2.31 8.98
CA GLN A 124 -13.18 -1.52 8.78
C GLN A 124 -12.97 -0.54 7.64
N GLN A 125 -13.86 -0.53 6.66
CA GLN A 125 -13.88 0.48 5.60
C GLN A 125 -14.39 1.81 6.17
N LEU A 126 -13.66 2.89 5.94
CA LEU A 126 -14.01 4.23 6.44
C LEU A 126 -14.55 5.14 5.34
N THR A 127 -14.15 4.92 4.10
CA THR A 127 -14.61 5.72 2.95
C THR A 127 -15.21 4.83 1.87
N ALA A 128 -16.20 5.35 1.15
CA ALA A 128 -16.84 4.70 0.00
C ALA A 128 -17.11 5.73 -1.11
N PHE A 129 -16.06 6.44 -1.51
CA PHE A 129 -16.15 7.41 -2.61
C PHE A 129 -16.26 6.70 -3.96
N ALA A 130 -16.87 7.37 -4.93
CA ALA A 130 -16.99 6.85 -6.30
C ALA A 130 -15.65 6.80 -7.06
N LEU A 131 -14.62 7.48 -6.55
CA LEU A 131 -13.27 7.55 -7.10
C LEU A 131 -12.25 7.07 -6.07
N ASP A 132 -11.05 6.81 -6.54
CA ASP A 132 -9.93 6.39 -5.69
C ASP A 132 -9.48 7.51 -4.75
N VAL A 133 -9.14 7.15 -3.53
CA VAL A 133 -8.31 7.96 -2.62
C VAL A 133 -6.86 7.77 -3.05
N GLY A 134 -6.21 8.83 -3.53
CA GLY A 134 -4.81 8.77 -4.00
C GLY A 134 -3.82 8.75 -2.84
N SER A 135 -3.79 9.84 -2.10
CA SER A 135 -2.99 9.99 -0.86
C SER A 135 -3.84 10.63 0.23
N TYR A 136 -3.44 10.53 1.49
CA TYR A 136 -4.23 11.07 2.60
C TYR A 136 -3.40 11.51 3.80
N ALA A 137 -3.98 12.40 4.60
CA ALA A 137 -3.52 12.78 5.93
C ALA A 137 -4.70 12.83 6.89
N LEU A 138 -4.51 12.33 8.11
CA LEU A 138 -5.49 12.43 9.18
C LEU A 138 -5.34 13.76 9.92
N SER A 139 -6.45 14.35 10.37
CA SER A 139 -6.38 15.50 11.28
C SER A 139 -5.70 15.09 12.60
N PRO A 140 -5.09 16.07 13.33
CA PRO A 140 -4.42 15.78 14.59
C PRO A 140 -5.31 15.11 15.65
N ASP A 141 -6.62 15.38 15.61
CA ASP A 141 -7.61 14.74 16.47
C ASP A 141 -8.18 13.42 15.91
N GLY A 142 -7.79 13.04 14.69
CA GLY A 142 -8.22 11.81 14.03
C GLY A 142 -9.67 11.80 13.55
N THR A 143 -10.36 12.97 13.55
CA THR A 143 -11.79 13.04 13.19
C THR A 143 -12.03 13.35 11.72
N GLN A 144 -11.06 13.89 11.02
CA GLN A 144 -11.15 14.30 9.62
C GLN A 144 -10.08 13.67 8.76
N LEU A 145 -10.42 13.50 7.50
CA LEU A 145 -9.56 13.01 6.43
C LEU A 145 -9.34 14.12 5.40
N LEU A 146 -8.09 14.51 5.20
CA LEU A 146 -7.65 15.28 4.04
C LEU A 146 -7.07 14.29 3.04
N PHE A 147 -7.53 14.33 1.79
CA PHE A 147 -7.09 13.35 0.79
C PHE A 147 -7.08 13.90 -0.62
N SER A 148 -6.30 13.27 -1.49
CA SER A 148 -6.29 13.57 -2.91
C SER A 148 -7.17 12.59 -3.68
N SER A 149 -7.83 13.09 -4.73
CA SER A 149 -8.53 12.29 -5.72
C SER A 149 -8.47 12.97 -7.08
N GLU A 150 -8.47 12.18 -8.15
CA GLU A 150 -8.38 12.71 -9.50
C GLU A 150 -9.76 12.98 -10.10
N THR A 151 -10.02 14.23 -10.49
CA THR A 151 -11.28 14.63 -11.15
C THR A 151 -11.03 15.38 -12.43
N PHE A 152 -11.95 15.32 -13.38
CA PHE A 152 -11.90 16.21 -14.56
C PHE A 152 -12.18 17.65 -14.13
N ALA A 153 -11.42 18.58 -14.71
CA ALA A 153 -11.50 19.99 -14.34
C ALA A 153 -12.90 20.59 -14.55
N ASP A 154 -13.56 20.23 -15.64
CA ASP A 154 -14.92 20.67 -15.97
C ASP A 154 -16.03 19.98 -15.17
N CYS A 155 -15.73 18.88 -14.49
CA CYS A 155 -16.62 18.27 -13.49
C CYS A 155 -16.62 19.02 -12.14
N LYS A 156 -15.82 20.07 -11.94
CA LYS A 156 -15.78 20.91 -10.72
C LYS A 156 -15.67 20.10 -9.43
N ALA A 157 -14.85 19.03 -9.46
CA ALA A 157 -14.66 18.09 -8.36
C ALA A 157 -15.89 17.22 -8.00
N ASP A 158 -16.87 17.12 -8.89
CA ASP A 158 -17.98 16.17 -8.75
C ASP A 158 -17.48 14.75 -9.10
N PHE A 159 -17.53 13.86 -8.11
CA PHE A 159 -17.11 12.45 -8.26
C PHE A 159 -18.01 11.70 -9.25
N GLY A 160 -19.33 11.92 -9.18
CA GLY A 160 -20.30 11.26 -10.08
C GLY A 160 -20.10 11.65 -11.53
N CYS A 161 -19.86 12.94 -11.80
CA CYS A 161 -19.51 13.44 -13.15
C CYS A 161 -18.24 12.75 -13.68
N THR A 162 -17.19 12.70 -12.86
CA THR A 162 -15.91 12.08 -13.25
C THR A 162 -16.07 10.58 -13.47
N GLN A 163 -16.76 9.88 -12.55
CA GLN A 163 -17.02 8.45 -12.66
C GLN A 163 -17.79 8.11 -13.94
N LYS A 164 -18.86 8.86 -14.23
CA LYS A 164 -19.63 8.66 -15.46
C LYS A 164 -18.77 8.82 -16.71
N ARG A 165 -17.95 9.87 -16.78
CA ARG A 165 -17.05 10.09 -17.91
C ARG A 165 -16.03 8.96 -18.10
N LEU A 166 -15.47 8.44 -17.01
CA LEU A 166 -14.56 7.28 -17.05
C LEU A 166 -15.28 6.04 -17.57
N ALA A 167 -16.52 5.81 -17.12
CA ALA A 167 -17.35 4.70 -17.59
C ALA A 167 -17.68 4.83 -19.10
N ASP A 168 -18.06 6.02 -19.55
CA ASP A 168 -18.36 6.30 -20.95
C ASP A 168 -17.12 6.06 -21.84
N ARG A 169 -15.93 6.51 -21.39
CA ARG A 169 -14.66 6.23 -22.08
C ARG A 169 -14.37 4.74 -22.18
N LYS A 170 -14.54 4.00 -21.06
CA LYS A 170 -14.33 2.56 -21.04
C LYS A 170 -15.29 1.80 -21.95
N ALA A 171 -16.53 2.27 -22.09
CA ALA A 171 -17.55 1.70 -22.97
C ALA A 171 -17.35 2.07 -24.45
N SER A 172 -16.55 3.08 -24.75
CA SER A 172 -16.27 3.53 -26.11
C SER A 172 -15.56 2.43 -26.92
N LYS A 173 -16.00 2.21 -28.13
CA LYS A 173 -15.36 1.31 -29.10
C LYS A 173 -14.28 1.99 -29.93
N SER A 174 -14.03 3.29 -29.70
CA SER A 174 -12.97 4.04 -30.40
C SER A 174 -11.60 3.58 -29.94
N ALA A 175 -10.74 3.21 -30.87
CA ALA A 175 -9.33 2.87 -30.58
C ALA A 175 -8.41 4.11 -30.59
N GLY A 176 -8.91 5.27 -31.04
CA GLY A 176 -8.14 6.51 -31.10
C GLY A 176 -8.49 7.48 -29.98
N VAL A 177 -7.51 8.26 -29.55
CA VAL A 177 -7.66 9.36 -28.59
C VAL A 177 -7.21 10.65 -29.27
N VAL A 178 -8.04 11.69 -29.19
CA VAL A 178 -7.68 13.05 -29.62
C VAL A 178 -7.12 13.81 -28.42
N HIS A 179 -5.95 14.41 -28.60
CA HIS A 179 -5.31 15.24 -27.59
C HIS A 179 -5.30 16.70 -28.03
N ASP A 180 -5.83 17.58 -27.18
CA ASP A 180 -5.92 19.02 -27.43
C ASP A 180 -4.73 19.81 -26.89
N SER A 181 -3.82 19.14 -26.15
CA SER A 181 -2.67 19.76 -25.52
C SER A 181 -1.39 19.00 -25.82
N LEU A 182 -0.25 19.70 -25.77
CA LEU A 182 1.06 19.16 -26.16
C LEU A 182 1.59 18.09 -25.21
N PHE A 183 1.36 18.21 -23.90
CA PHE A 183 1.91 17.28 -22.92
C PHE A 183 0.94 16.13 -22.65
N VAL A 184 1.06 15.08 -23.46
CA VAL A 184 0.09 13.97 -23.46
C VAL A 184 0.53 12.76 -22.63
N ARG A 185 1.82 12.67 -22.27
CA ARG A 185 2.37 11.49 -21.58
C ARG A 185 3.59 11.86 -20.71
N HIS A 186 3.71 11.21 -19.55
CA HIS A 186 4.92 11.18 -18.73
C HIS A 186 5.37 9.72 -18.59
N TRP A 187 6.54 9.37 -19.15
CA TRP A 187 7.00 8.01 -19.32
C TRP A 187 5.94 7.11 -19.97
N ASP A 188 5.32 6.20 -19.21
CA ASP A 188 4.28 5.25 -19.63
C ASP A 188 2.87 5.67 -19.23
N THR A 189 2.72 6.77 -18.48
CA THR A 189 1.43 7.25 -18.00
C THR A 189 0.87 8.34 -18.90
N TRP A 190 -0.27 8.06 -19.51
CA TRP A 190 -0.98 9.02 -20.37
C TRP A 190 -1.76 10.04 -19.55
N ALA A 191 -1.66 11.31 -19.94
CA ALA A 191 -2.51 12.37 -19.38
C ALA A 191 -3.93 12.19 -19.94
N ASP A 192 -4.89 11.93 -19.10
CA ASP A 192 -6.30 11.72 -19.47
C ASP A 192 -7.19 12.94 -19.22
N GLY A 193 -6.59 14.07 -18.82
CA GLY A 193 -7.27 15.34 -18.52
C GLY A 193 -7.81 15.47 -17.11
N ARG A 194 -7.63 14.44 -16.26
CA ARG A 194 -7.93 14.58 -14.83
C ARG A 194 -6.82 15.36 -14.12
N ARG A 195 -7.21 16.05 -13.05
CA ARG A 195 -6.34 16.80 -12.15
C ARG A 195 -6.42 16.23 -10.75
N ASN A 196 -5.31 16.19 -10.04
CA ASN A 196 -5.32 15.95 -8.59
C ASN A 196 -6.02 17.09 -7.88
N ARG A 197 -6.94 16.76 -6.98
CA ARG A 197 -7.68 17.70 -6.14
C ARG A 197 -7.64 17.26 -4.70
N LEU A 198 -7.55 18.21 -3.79
CA LEU A 198 -7.65 17.94 -2.35
C LEU A 198 -9.11 18.04 -1.91
N PHE A 199 -9.48 17.11 -1.05
CA PHE A 199 -10.81 16.98 -0.46
C PHE A 199 -10.68 16.78 1.05
N VAL A 200 -11.71 17.22 1.75
CA VAL A 200 -11.87 16.95 3.18
C VAL A 200 -13.16 16.19 3.42
N ALA A 201 -13.13 15.21 4.32
CA ALA A 201 -14.30 14.47 4.79
C ALA A 201 -14.23 14.23 6.29
N ASN A 202 -15.36 14.19 6.96
CA ASN A 202 -15.43 13.75 8.36
C ASN A 202 -15.39 12.23 8.40
N LEU A 203 -14.50 11.67 9.21
CA LEU A 203 -14.41 10.22 9.38
C LEU A 203 -15.58 9.71 10.24
N PRO A 204 -16.07 8.48 9.98
CA PRO A 204 -17.14 7.91 10.78
C PRO A 204 -16.65 7.64 12.20
N THR A 205 -17.43 8.02 13.19
CA THR A 205 -17.16 7.78 14.60
C THR A 205 -17.89 6.53 15.09
N GLY A 206 -17.14 5.58 15.63
CA GLY A 206 -17.69 4.36 16.24
C GLY A 206 -17.48 3.08 15.40
N LYS A 207 -17.56 1.95 16.09
CA LYS A 207 -17.50 0.64 15.45
C LYS A 207 -18.75 0.41 14.61
N ASN A 208 -18.58 -0.10 13.39
CA ASN A 208 -19.67 -0.41 12.45
C ASN A 208 -20.44 0.80 11.90
N SER A 209 -19.91 2.01 11.98
CA SER A 209 -20.47 3.15 11.28
C SER A 209 -20.37 2.95 9.77
N ALA A 210 -21.36 3.43 9.02
CA ALA A 210 -21.31 3.42 7.56
C ALA A 210 -20.11 4.22 7.04
N PRO A 211 -19.43 3.76 5.98
CA PRO A 211 -18.35 4.51 5.35
C PRO A 211 -18.83 5.86 4.84
N VAL A 212 -17.99 6.90 4.92
CA VAL A 212 -18.31 8.21 4.36
C VAL A 212 -18.21 8.18 2.84
N SER A 213 -19.20 8.77 2.15
CA SER A 213 -19.27 8.82 0.68
C SER A 213 -19.30 10.24 0.12
N ALA A 214 -19.30 11.26 0.98
CA ALA A 214 -19.31 12.67 0.60
C ALA A 214 -18.06 13.38 1.11
N ALA A 215 -17.53 14.29 0.31
CA ALA A 215 -16.36 15.10 0.65
C ALA A 215 -16.50 16.51 0.09
N VAL A 216 -15.81 17.47 0.69
CA VAL A 216 -15.76 18.85 0.22
C VAL A 216 -14.43 19.07 -0.47
N SER A 217 -14.45 19.59 -1.71
CA SER A 217 -13.23 19.94 -2.43
C SER A 217 -12.65 21.25 -1.95
N LEU A 218 -11.34 21.24 -1.68
CA LEU A 218 -10.61 22.43 -1.26
C LEU A 218 -9.93 23.16 -2.44
N THR A 219 -9.61 22.43 -3.52
CA THR A 219 -8.76 22.93 -4.61
C THR A 219 -9.45 22.89 -5.99
N HIS A 220 -10.77 22.80 -6.05
CA HIS A 220 -11.50 22.72 -7.33
C HIS A 220 -11.31 23.95 -8.24
N ALA A 221 -11.03 25.11 -7.66
CA ALA A 221 -10.82 26.36 -8.40
C ALA A 221 -9.37 26.58 -8.86
N ILE A 222 -8.43 25.73 -8.48
CA ILE A 222 -7.03 25.85 -8.87
C ILE A 222 -6.85 25.27 -10.26
N ASP A 223 -6.22 26.00 -11.19
CA ASP A 223 -5.79 25.47 -12.47
C ASP A 223 -4.43 24.80 -12.35
N GLY A 224 -4.43 23.60 -11.83
CA GLY A 224 -3.22 22.82 -11.58
C GLY A 224 -3.54 21.52 -10.82
N ASP A 225 -2.51 20.81 -10.43
CA ASP A 225 -2.60 19.59 -9.64
C ASP A 225 -2.21 19.87 -8.18
N ALA A 226 -3.01 19.40 -7.24
CA ALA A 226 -2.74 19.42 -5.80
C ALA A 226 -3.16 18.07 -5.18
N PRO A 227 -2.19 17.23 -4.77
CA PRO A 227 -0.74 17.35 -4.94
C PRO A 227 -0.28 17.32 -6.39
N SER A 228 0.98 17.69 -6.64
CA SER A 228 1.55 17.81 -7.97
C SER A 228 1.57 16.45 -8.71
N LYS A 229 1.53 16.48 -10.04
CA LYS A 229 1.71 15.28 -10.86
C LYS A 229 3.08 15.31 -11.54
N PRO A 230 3.72 14.15 -11.73
CA PRO A 230 3.21 12.78 -11.48
C PRO A 230 3.57 12.21 -10.09
N PHE A 231 4.39 12.87 -9.28
CA PHE A 231 5.01 12.28 -8.09
C PHE A 231 4.54 12.87 -6.76
N GLY A 232 3.61 13.84 -6.80
CA GLY A 232 3.10 14.45 -5.58
C GLY A 232 2.29 13.47 -4.73
N ASP A 233 2.49 13.56 -3.42
CA ASP A 233 1.83 12.71 -2.42
C ASP A 233 1.41 13.53 -1.18
N ALA A 234 1.16 12.85 -0.06
CA ALA A 234 0.75 13.47 1.18
C ALA A 234 1.82 14.38 1.82
N SER A 235 3.07 14.39 1.33
CA SER A 235 4.11 15.30 1.81
C SER A 235 3.93 16.74 1.32
N GLU A 236 3.08 16.95 0.31
CA GLU A 236 2.84 18.27 -0.27
C GLU A 236 1.68 19.04 0.40
N TYR A 237 0.99 18.44 1.38
CA TYR A 237 -0.09 19.09 2.12
C TYR A 237 -0.14 18.65 3.57
N THR A 238 -0.71 19.48 4.43
CA THR A 238 -0.84 19.21 5.86
C THR A 238 -2.09 19.88 6.42
N TRP A 239 -2.47 19.49 7.62
CA TRP A 239 -3.50 20.15 8.44
C TRP A 239 -2.96 21.42 9.07
#